data_688e7672a1d7a11ff3c44b64974af6c5
#
_entry.id   688e7672a1d7a11ff3c44b64974af6c5
#
_cell.length_a   1.000
_cell.length_b   1.000
_cell.length_c   1.000
_cell.angle_alpha   90.00
_cell.angle_beta   90.00
_cell.angle_gamma   90.00
#
_symmetry.space_group_name_H-M   'P 1'
#
loop_
_entity.id
_entity.type
_entity.pdbx_description
1 polymer ?
#
loop_
_entity_poly.entity_id
_entity_poly.type
_entity_poly.pdbx_seq_one_letter_code
_entity_poly.pdbx_strand_id
1 'polypeptide(L)'
;MHRPRSNDITLSLLKRAKENNYKALVVTLDVMSLGWRPRDLETSFIPFLDGVGVQIGLSDPVFMGRYGKQVTHRHPEFPYDPAKFERKSTAGDAEVQEAMFLGTKWVEEVHVYHGWEDLKFLRDNWEGPLVVKGILSTPVRFHSLSPPSSSISDILLRMRKRH
;
A
#
# COMPACT_ATOMS: atom_id res chain seq x y z
N MET A 1 -1.49 5.21 -2.77
CA MET A 1 -0.54 4.10 -2.69
C MET A 1 -0.02 4.00 -1.26
N HIS A 2 -0.08 2.83 -0.64
CA HIS A 2 0.77 2.50 0.50
C HIS A 2 2.08 2.00 -0.07
N ARG A 3 3.19 2.66 0.27
CA ARG A 3 4.49 2.25 -0.24
C ARG A 3 4.91 0.94 0.45
N PRO A 4 5.31 -0.11 -0.30
CA PRO A 4 5.94 -1.27 0.29
C PRO A 4 7.28 -0.92 0.96
N ARG A 5 7.67 -1.72 1.96
CA ARG A 5 8.99 -1.65 2.59
C ARG A 5 10.10 -1.82 1.56
N SER A 6 9.90 -2.72 0.65
CA SER A 6 10.88 -3.14 -0.34
C SER A 6 10.91 -2.23 -1.56
N ASN A 7 12.09 -1.74 -1.92
CA ASN A 7 12.27 -0.83 -3.03
C ASN A 7 11.97 -1.49 -4.39
N ASP A 8 12.32 -2.75 -4.57
CA ASP A 8 12.06 -3.50 -5.81
C ASP A 8 10.56 -3.70 -6.06
N ILE A 9 9.77 -4.03 -5.04
CA ILE A 9 8.31 -4.09 -5.14
C ILE A 9 7.75 -2.69 -5.44
N THR A 10 8.27 -1.66 -4.77
CA THR A 10 7.87 -0.28 -5.05
C THR A 10 8.10 0.09 -6.51
N LEU A 11 9.28 -0.22 -7.05
CA LEU A 11 9.61 0.03 -8.46
C LEU A 11 8.70 -0.76 -9.41
N SER A 12 8.40 -2.02 -9.08
CA SER A 12 7.43 -2.83 -9.85
C SER A 12 6.07 -2.16 -9.93
N LEU A 13 5.54 -1.68 -8.78
CA LEU A 13 4.26 -0.97 -8.74
C LEU A 13 4.28 0.33 -9.54
N LEU A 14 5.35 1.13 -9.43
CA LEU A 14 5.49 2.38 -10.20
C LEU A 14 5.57 2.11 -11.70
N LYS A 15 6.32 1.08 -12.12
CA LYS A 15 6.39 0.65 -13.51
C LYS A 15 5.00 0.27 -14.04
N ARG A 16 4.27 -0.59 -13.32
CA ARG A 16 2.91 -1.01 -13.69
C ARG A 16 1.95 0.17 -13.76
N ALA A 17 2.08 1.14 -12.84
CA ALA A 17 1.28 2.36 -12.88
C ALA A 17 1.55 3.18 -14.14
N LYS A 18 2.83 3.35 -14.53
CA LYS A 18 3.21 4.02 -15.79
C LYS A 18 2.64 3.30 -17.02
N GLU A 19 2.79 1.99 -17.10
CA GLU A 19 2.29 1.15 -18.19
C GLU A 19 0.76 1.23 -18.35
N ASN A 20 0.04 1.44 -17.24
CA ASN A 20 -1.40 1.63 -17.22
C ASN A 20 -1.83 3.11 -17.28
N ASN A 21 -0.94 4.01 -17.70
CA ASN A 21 -1.24 5.43 -17.91
C ASN A 21 -1.70 6.21 -16.67
N TYR A 22 -1.35 5.79 -15.47
CA TYR A 22 -1.57 6.62 -14.28
C TYR A 22 -0.74 7.90 -14.37
N LYS A 23 -1.38 9.04 -14.11
CA LYS A 23 -0.76 10.37 -14.29
C LYS A 23 -0.26 10.98 -12.99
N ALA A 24 -0.75 10.53 -11.85
CA ALA A 24 -0.38 11.07 -10.55
C ALA A 24 -0.17 9.94 -9.54
N LEU A 25 0.78 10.13 -8.63
CA LEU A 25 1.04 9.24 -7.52
C LEU A 25 0.53 9.88 -6.23
N VAL A 26 -0.45 9.25 -5.59
CA VAL A 26 -0.94 9.64 -4.26
C VAL A 26 -0.33 8.69 -3.22
N VAL A 27 0.48 9.22 -2.31
CA VAL A 27 1.14 8.46 -1.24
C VAL A 27 0.38 8.66 0.06
N THR A 28 -0.07 7.56 0.67
CA THR A 28 -0.81 7.58 1.95
C THR A 28 0.18 7.40 3.10
N LEU A 29 0.16 8.33 4.07
CA LEU A 29 1.09 8.37 5.20
C LEU A 29 0.40 8.18 6.57
N ASP A 30 -0.90 8.06 6.61
CA ASP A 30 -1.72 8.04 7.84
C ASP A 30 -2.20 6.64 8.26
N VAL A 31 -1.69 5.58 7.65
CA VAL A 31 -2.11 4.19 7.93
C VAL A 31 -0.88 3.29 8.03
N MET A 32 -0.03 3.56 9.03
CA MET A 32 1.20 2.79 9.29
C MET A 32 0.97 1.67 10.31
N SER A 33 -0.12 1.74 11.06
CA SER A 33 -0.56 0.70 11.98
C SER A 33 -2.08 0.62 11.98
N LEU A 34 -2.61 -0.53 12.39
CA LEU A 34 -4.04 -0.68 12.58
C LEU A 34 -4.47 0.21 13.75
N GLY A 35 -5.35 1.17 13.48
CA GLY A 35 -5.92 2.05 14.50
C GLY A 35 -6.87 1.30 15.44
N TRP A 36 -7.14 1.88 16.61
CA TRP A 36 -8.16 1.37 17.52
C TRP A 36 -9.54 1.60 16.91
N ARG A 37 -10.11 0.54 16.36
CA ARG A 37 -11.43 0.53 15.72
C ARG A 37 -12.32 -0.49 16.43
N PRO A 38 -13.16 -0.06 17.39
CA PRO A 38 -13.96 -0.98 18.23
C PRO A 38 -14.74 -2.01 17.40
N ARG A 39 -15.41 -1.57 16.33
CA ARG A 39 -16.18 -2.46 15.46
C ARG A 39 -15.36 -3.56 14.82
N ASP A 40 -14.20 -3.20 14.27
CA ASP A 40 -13.33 -4.17 13.60
C ASP A 40 -12.76 -5.15 14.64
N LEU A 41 -12.45 -4.66 15.85
CA LEU A 41 -11.94 -5.49 16.95
C LEU A 41 -13.01 -6.45 17.50
N GLU A 42 -14.24 -5.98 17.68
CA GLU A 42 -15.36 -6.80 18.17
C GLU A 42 -15.70 -7.96 17.22
N THR A 43 -15.56 -7.72 15.92
CA THR A 43 -15.88 -8.70 14.87
C THR A 43 -14.67 -9.43 14.34
N SER A 44 -13.47 -9.11 14.83
CA SER A 44 -12.18 -9.62 14.28
C SER A 44 -12.06 -9.42 12.77
N PHE A 45 -12.64 -8.32 12.25
CA PHE A 45 -12.70 -8.05 10.83
C PHE A 45 -11.38 -7.52 10.31
N ILE A 46 -10.58 -8.40 9.70
CA ILE A 46 -9.30 -8.07 9.04
C ILE A 46 -9.31 -8.68 7.64
N PRO A 47 -10.02 -8.07 6.68
CA PRO A 47 -10.25 -8.65 5.35
C PRO A 47 -8.98 -8.94 4.56
N PHE A 48 -7.90 -8.23 4.85
CA PHE A 48 -6.60 -8.44 4.19
C PHE A 48 -6.02 -9.83 4.48
N LEU A 49 -6.26 -10.37 5.67
CA LEU A 49 -5.83 -11.72 6.02
C LEU A 49 -6.60 -12.79 5.23
N ASP A 50 -7.81 -12.44 4.81
CA ASP A 50 -8.66 -13.29 3.98
C ASP A 50 -8.38 -13.11 2.47
N GLY A 51 -7.32 -12.39 2.11
CA GLY A 51 -6.97 -12.10 0.73
C GLY A 51 -7.83 -11.00 0.08
N VAL A 52 -8.68 -10.31 0.85
CA VAL A 52 -9.52 -9.22 0.34
C VAL A 52 -8.78 -7.88 0.40
N GLY A 53 -8.74 -7.14 -0.70
CA GLY A 53 -8.06 -5.83 -0.77
C GLY A 53 -6.54 -5.91 -0.96
N VAL A 54 -5.96 -7.11 -1.14
CA VAL A 54 -4.52 -7.33 -1.35
C VAL A 54 -4.15 -7.63 -2.80
N GLN A 55 -5.08 -7.53 -3.72
CA GLN A 55 -4.91 -7.90 -5.13
C GLN A 55 -3.77 -7.18 -5.83
N ILE A 56 -3.46 -5.97 -5.39
CA ILE A 56 -2.31 -5.22 -5.91
C ILE A 56 -0.98 -5.95 -5.65
N GLY A 57 -0.84 -6.61 -4.50
CA GLY A 57 0.30 -7.45 -4.16
C GLY A 57 0.25 -8.80 -4.87
N LEU A 58 -0.90 -9.47 -4.86
CA LEU A 58 -1.06 -10.80 -5.48
C LEU A 58 -0.89 -10.76 -7.01
N SER A 59 -1.07 -9.61 -7.63
CA SER A 59 -0.80 -9.39 -9.05
C SER A 59 0.59 -8.81 -9.34
N ASP A 60 1.42 -8.61 -8.31
CA ASP A 60 2.77 -8.09 -8.49
C ASP A 60 3.79 -9.21 -8.70
N PRO A 61 4.52 -9.24 -9.86
CA PRO A 61 5.44 -10.33 -10.15
C PRO A 61 6.66 -10.38 -9.23
N VAL A 62 7.11 -9.23 -8.71
CA VAL A 62 8.25 -9.18 -7.79
C VAL A 62 7.86 -9.70 -6.43
N PHE A 63 6.70 -9.28 -5.91
CA PHE A 63 6.17 -9.78 -4.65
C PHE A 63 5.90 -11.29 -4.72
N MET A 64 5.13 -11.75 -5.69
CA MET A 64 4.79 -13.17 -5.83
C MET A 64 6.01 -14.05 -6.07
N GLY A 65 6.96 -13.56 -6.86
CA GLY A 65 8.21 -14.26 -7.15
C GLY A 65 9.06 -14.57 -5.91
N ARG A 66 9.00 -13.73 -4.86
CA ARG A 66 9.68 -14.00 -3.57
C ARG A 66 9.23 -15.27 -2.88
N TYR A 67 8.00 -15.68 -3.15
CA TYR A 67 7.38 -16.88 -2.56
C TYR A 67 7.29 -18.03 -3.56
N GLY A 68 7.95 -17.90 -4.74
CA GLY A 68 7.90 -18.91 -5.79
C GLY A 68 6.51 -19.10 -6.39
N LYS A 69 5.67 -18.06 -6.34
CA LYS A 69 4.29 -18.09 -6.80
C LYS A 69 4.09 -17.33 -8.10
N GLN A 70 3.12 -17.77 -8.89
CA GLN A 70 2.67 -17.02 -10.07
C GLN A 70 1.73 -15.90 -9.66
N VAL A 71 1.73 -14.82 -10.43
CA VAL A 71 0.77 -13.74 -10.23
C VAL A 71 -0.66 -14.23 -10.38
N THR A 72 -1.56 -13.69 -9.57
CA THR A 72 -2.99 -13.98 -9.68
C THR A 72 -3.78 -12.68 -9.83
N HIS A 73 -4.76 -12.72 -10.72
CA HIS A 73 -5.75 -11.65 -10.93
C HIS A 73 -7.12 -12.05 -10.38
N ARG A 74 -7.18 -13.15 -9.64
CA ARG A 74 -8.42 -13.57 -8.99
C ARG A 74 -8.84 -12.57 -7.94
N HIS A 75 -10.13 -12.31 -7.89
CA HIS A 75 -10.77 -11.54 -6.85
C HIS A 75 -11.68 -12.46 -6.05
N PRO A 76 -11.85 -12.24 -4.74
CA PRO A 76 -12.91 -12.91 -4.00
C PRO A 76 -14.26 -12.70 -4.69
N GLU A 77 -15.12 -13.71 -4.61
CA GLU A 77 -16.49 -13.59 -5.11
C GLU A 77 -17.20 -12.40 -4.43
N PHE A 78 -17.97 -11.64 -5.22
CA PHE A 78 -18.75 -10.55 -4.68
C PHE A 78 -20.25 -10.90 -4.75
N PRO A 79 -21.04 -10.68 -3.68
CA PRO A 79 -20.62 -10.11 -2.39
C PRO A 79 -19.71 -11.07 -1.60
N TYR A 80 -18.74 -10.51 -0.88
CA TYR A 80 -17.84 -11.28 -0.01
C TYR A 80 -18.65 -11.94 1.14
N ASP A 81 -18.51 -13.25 1.28
CA ASP A 81 -19.13 -14.05 2.34
C ASP A 81 -18.09 -14.52 3.36
N PRO A 82 -17.95 -13.84 4.52
CA PRO A 82 -16.99 -14.23 5.55
C PRO A 82 -17.22 -15.65 6.09
N ALA A 83 -18.47 -16.07 6.22
CA ALA A 83 -18.78 -17.38 6.75
C ALA A 83 -18.39 -18.51 5.79
N LYS A 84 -18.50 -18.28 4.49
CA LYS A 84 -18.01 -19.23 3.45
C LYS A 84 -16.50 -19.36 3.53
N PHE A 85 -15.79 -18.23 3.69
CA PHE A 85 -14.34 -18.19 3.82
C PHE A 85 -13.88 -18.91 5.10
N GLU A 86 -14.50 -18.63 6.24
CA GLU A 86 -14.18 -19.26 7.53
C GLU A 86 -14.38 -20.80 7.47
N ARG A 87 -15.48 -21.26 6.88
CA ARG A 87 -15.71 -22.71 6.69
C ARG A 87 -14.61 -23.38 5.85
N LYS A 88 -14.19 -22.75 4.76
CA LYS A 88 -13.11 -23.26 3.92
C LYS A 88 -11.76 -23.24 4.64
N SER A 89 -11.47 -22.17 5.37
CA SER A 89 -10.26 -22.03 6.17
C SER A 89 -10.17 -23.13 7.23
N THR A 90 -11.26 -23.37 7.95
CA THR A 90 -11.35 -24.39 8.99
C THR A 90 -11.24 -25.81 8.40
N ALA A 91 -11.75 -26.00 7.19
CA ALA A 91 -11.62 -27.28 6.46
C ALA A 91 -10.20 -27.54 5.88
N GLY A 92 -9.28 -26.56 6.03
CA GLY A 92 -7.91 -26.68 5.53
C GLY A 92 -7.79 -26.55 4.01
N ASP A 93 -8.70 -25.79 3.37
CA ASP A 93 -8.65 -25.52 1.93
C ASP A 93 -7.31 -24.83 1.57
N ALA A 94 -6.52 -25.48 0.73
CA ALA A 94 -5.16 -25.04 0.41
C ALA A 94 -5.12 -23.68 -0.30
N GLU A 95 -6.13 -23.36 -1.11
CA GLU A 95 -6.22 -22.06 -1.81
C GLU A 95 -6.48 -20.93 -0.80
N VAL A 96 -7.34 -21.19 0.18
CA VAL A 96 -7.64 -20.21 1.26
C VAL A 96 -6.42 -20.03 2.15
N GLN A 97 -5.74 -21.11 2.54
CA GLN A 97 -4.52 -21.01 3.38
C GLN A 97 -3.41 -20.24 2.66
N GLU A 98 -3.24 -20.46 1.36
CA GLU A 98 -2.28 -19.69 0.56
C GLU A 98 -2.68 -18.21 0.46
N ALA A 99 -3.95 -17.90 0.25
CA ALA A 99 -4.43 -16.50 0.21
C ALA A 99 -4.22 -15.79 1.55
N MET A 100 -4.48 -16.46 2.68
CA MET A 100 -4.21 -15.93 4.02
C MET A 100 -2.71 -15.66 4.23
N PHE A 101 -1.86 -16.61 3.85
CA PHE A 101 -0.41 -16.46 3.96
C PHE A 101 0.10 -15.26 3.15
N LEU A 102 -0.25 -15.19 1.87
CA LEU A 102 0.19 -14.11 0.97
C LEU A 102 -0.42 -12.77 1.36
N GLY A 103 -1.68 -12.76 1.81
CA GLY A 103 -2.34 -11.56 2.32
C GLY A 103 -1.61 -10.99 3.53
N THR A 104 -1.24 -11.85 4.48
CA THR A 104 -0.44 -11.48 5.67
C THR A 104 0.91 -10.90 5.24
N LYS A 105 1.60 -11.55 4.31
CA LYS A 105 2.91 -11.08 3.80
C LYS A 105 2.80 -9.74 3.08
N TRP A 106 1.73 -9.50 2.35
CA TRP A 106 1.48 -8.20 1.74
C TRP A 106 1.22 -7.10 2.77
N VAL A 107 0.45 -7.39 3.81
CA VAL A 107 0.21 -6.46 4.92
C VAL A 107 1.53 -6.10 5.60
N GLU A 108 2.42 -7.06 5.86
CA GLU A 108 3.77 -6.82 6.41
C GLU A 108 4.62 -5.90 5.53
N GLU A 109 4.45 -5.95 4.20
CA GLU A 109 5.17 -5.09 3.26
C GLU A 109 4.66 -3.64 3.28
N VAL A 110 3.36 -3.42 3.46
CA VAL A 110 2.75 -2.08 3.30
C VAL A 110 2.45 -1.37 4.63
N HIS A 111 2.42 -2.08 5.75
CA HIS A 111 2.23 -1.51 7.08
C HIS A 111 3.58 -1.21 7.74
N VAL A 112 4.26 -0.21 7.22
CA VAL A 112 5.56 0.24 7.73
C VAL A 112 5.61 1.76 7.83
N TYR A 113 6.39 2.26 8.78
CA TYR A 113 6.65 3.69 8.87
C TYR A 113 7.62 4.11 7.77
N HIS A 114 7.32 5.23 7.16
CA HIS A 114 8.12 5.83 6.11
C HIS A 114 8.65 7.19 6.53
N GLY A 115 9.92 7.44 6.23
CA GLY A 115 10.56 8.74 6.41
C GLY A 115 10.56 9.58 5.13
N TRP A 116 11.20 10.75 5.22
CA TRP A 116 11.34 11.66 4.09
C TRP A 116 12.19 11.09 2.96
N GLU A 117 13.16 10.24 3.30
CA GLU A 117 13.99 9.54 2.32
C GLU A 117 13.16 8.61 1.42
N ASP A 118 12.11 8.01 1.97
CA ASP A 118 11.18 7.18 1.21
C ASP A 118 10.35 8.02 0.21
N LEU A 119 9.95 9.23 0.59
CA LEU A 119 9.29 10.16 -0.34
C LEU A 119 10.26 10.66 -1.41
N LYS A 120 11.52 10.90 -1.05
CA LYS A 120 12.56 11.21 -2.03
C LYS A 120 12.73 10.09 -3.03
N PHE A 121 12.84 8.83 -2.55
CA PHE A 121 12.92 7.66 -3.41
C PHE A 121 11.74 7.60 -4.41
N LEU A 122 10.52 7.83 -3.94
CA LEU A 122 9.34 7.86 -4.81
C LEU A 122 9.43 9.01 -5.81
N ARG A 123 9.89 10.20 -5.39
CA ARG A 123 10.06 11.35 -6.29
C ARG A 123 11.08 11.08 -7.37
N ASP A 124 12.19 10.45 -7.03
CA ASP A 124 13.26 10.14 -7.97
C ASP A 124 12.84 9.07 -9.02
N ASN A 125 11.82 8.28 -8.71
CA ASN A 125 11.32 7.19 -9.56
C ASN A 125 9.93 7.43 -10.18
N TRP A 126 9.35 8.63 -9.97
CA TRP A 126 8.06 9.02 -10.53
C TRP A 126 8.11 10.39 -11.17
N GLU A 127 7.84 10.47 -12.48
CA GLU A 127 7.94 11.71 -13.26
C GLU A 127 6.71 12.61 -13.12
N GLY A 128 5.54 12.03 -12.83
CA GLY A 128 4.27 12.75 -12.70
C GLY A 128 4.11 13.51 -11.38
N PRO A 129 2.97 14.16 -11.16
CA PRO A 129 2.64 14.75 -9.87
C PRO A 129 2.69 13.71 -8.75
N LEU A 130 3.31 14.08 -7.61
CA LEU A 130 3.31 13.31 -6.38
C LEU A 130 2.49 14.08 -5.33
N VAL A 131 1.46 13.44 -4.80
CA VAL A 131 0.56 13.98 -3.79
C VAL A 131 0.71 13.17 -2.50
N VAL A 132 0.85 13.87 -1.38
CA VAL A 132 0.91 13.25 -0.06
C VAL A 132 -0.46 13.35 0.61
N LYS A 133 -1.01 12.20 1.06
CA LYS A 133 -2.28 12.09 1.79
C LYS A 133 -2.02 11.71 3.24
N GLY A 134 -2.75 12.34 4.17
CA GLY A 134 -2.67 12.01 5.59
C GLY A 134 -1.71 12.89 6.39
N ILE A 135 -1.42 14.10 5.93
CA ILE A 135 -0.72 15.10 6.73
C ILE A 135 -1.72 15.69 7.74
N LEU A 136 -1.54 15.37 9.02
CA LEU A 136 -2.49 15.69 10.09
C LEU A 136 -2.08 16.90 10.94
N SER A 137 -0.90 17.46 10.72
CA SER A 137 -0.41 18.61 11.49
C SER A 137 0.38 19.60 10.65
N THR A 138 0.22 20.87 10.95
CA THR A 138 1.14 21.93 10.60
C THR A 138 1.80 22.40 11.89
N PRO A 139 3.12 22.43 12.08
CA PRO A 139 4.18 22.35 11.09
C PRO A 139 4.93 21.01 11.16
N VAL A 140 4.99 20.30 10.11
CA VAL A 140 6.09 19.36 9.93
C VAL A 140 7.32 20.23 9.74
N ARG A 141 8.04 20.53 10.81
CA ARG A 141 9.31 21.24 10.71
C ARG A 141 10.24 20.37 9.89
N PHE A 142 10.51 20.81 8.67
CA PHE A 142 11.58 20.28 7.85
C PHE A 142 12.92 20.57 8.53
N HIS A 143 13.33 19.70 9.47
CA HIS A 143 14.70 19.71 9.93
C HIS A 143 15.55 19.05 8.85
N SER A 144 16.38 19.85 8.21
CA SER A 144 17.54 19.48 7.42
C SER A 144 17.30 18.58 6.19
N LEU A 145 16.59 19.10 5.21
CA LEU A 145 16.86 18.76 3.83
C LEU A 145 17.31 20.05 3.14
N SER A 146 18.61 20.16 2.92
CA SER A 146 19.12 21.14 1.96
C SER A 146 18.48 20.82 0.61
N PRO A 147 17.80 21.75 -0.06
CA PRO A 147 17.04 21.45 -1.24
C PRO A 147 17.98 21.19 -2.43
N PRO A 148 17.84 20.09 -3.13
CA PRO A 148 18.10 20.12 -4.55
C PRO A 148 16.94 20.91 -5.20
N SER A 149 17.27 21.78 -6.10
CA SER A 149 16.37 22.65 -6.84
C SER A 149 15.20 21.88 -7.45
N SER A 150 13.97 22.33 -7.18
CA SER A 150 12.67 21.77 -7.56
C SER A 150 12.13 20.69 -6.62
N SER A 151 11.66 21.11 -5.47
CA SER A 151 11.51 20.20 -4.33
C SER A 151 10.05 20.07 -3.85
N ILE A 152 9.87 19.14 -2.93
CA ILE A 152 8.66 18.88 -2.12
C ILE A 152 8.02 20.18 -1.58
N SER A 153 8.82 21.23 -1.33
CA SER A 153 8.36 22.59 -0.97
C SER A 153 7.41 23.21 -2.00
N ASP A 154 7.61 22.94 -3.31
CA ASP A 154 6.71 23.46 -4.35
C ASP A 154 5.35 22.78 -4.35
N ILE A 155 5.31 21.52 -3.94
CA ILE A 155 4.06 20.74 -3.82
C ILE A 155 3.27 21.25 -2.61
N LEU A 156 3.91 21.47 -1.48
CA LEU A 156 3.28 21.99 -0.26
C LEU A 156 2.88 23.45 -0.39
N LEU A 157 3.64 24.28 -1.11
CA LEU A 157 3.30 25.68 -1.41
C LEU A 157 2.09 25.79 -2.36
N ARG A 158 1.96 24.88 -3.31
CA ARG A 158 0.77 24.82 -4.20
C ARG A 158 -0.50 24.39 -3.47
N MET A 159 -0.38 23.54 -2.45
CA MET A 159 -1.52 23.18 -1.60
C MET A 159 -1.95 24.34 -0.69
N ARG A 160 -1.03 25.20 -0.24
CA ARG A 160 -1.32 26.37 0.63
C ARG A 160 -2.00 27.53 -0.10
N LYS A 161 -1.88 27.64 -1.41
CA LYS A 161 -2.49 28.73 -2.23
C LYS A 161 -3.92 28.46 -2.70
N ARG A 162 -4.53 27.36 -2.29
CA ARG A 162 -5.91 26.99 -2.69
C ARG A 162 -6.91 26.99 -1.52
N HIS A 163 -6.55 27.64 -0.41
CA HIS A 163 -7.48 27.95 0.70
C HIS A 163 -7.47 29.44 0.99
#